data_260682ae302146aee985c2fc866b1044
#
_entry.id   260682ae302146aee985c2fc866b1044
#
_cell.length_a   1.000
_cell.length_b   1.000
_cell.length_c   1.000
_cell.angle_alpha   90.00
_cell.angle_beta   90.00
_cell.angle_gamma   90.00
#
_symmetry.space_group_name_H-M   'P 1'
#
loop_
_entity.id
_entity.type
_entity.pdbx_description
1 polymer ?
#
loop_
_entity_poly.entity_id
_entity_poly.type
_entity_poly.pdbx_seq_one_letter_code
_entity_poly.pdbx_strand_id
1 'polypeptide(L)'
;MAVFRIERTRDYTVMSNHHLRNEKLSLKAKGLLSMMLSLPEDWNYTTRGLAKICKEGVDAIGGALRELETAGYIVRHQLRDRQGRISDTEYVLSLIHI
;
A
#
# COMPACT_ATOMS: atom_id res chain seq x y z
N MET A 1 32.88 9.69 -11.44
CA MET A 1 31.45 9.38 -11.39
C MET A 1 31.15 8.46 -10.20
N ALA A 2 30.15 8.81 -9.41
CA ALA A 2 29.77 7.97 -8.29
C ALA A 2 29.01 6.73 -8.79
N VAL A 3 29.35 5.58 -8.22
CA VAL A 3 28.66 4.31 -8.53
C VAL A 3 27.95 3.85 -7.27
N PHE A 4 26.63 3.65 -7.40
CA PHE A 4 25.83 3.16 -6.31
C PHE A 4 25.74 1.64 -6.40
N ARG A 5 26.05 0.98 -5.31
CA ARG A 5 25.90 -0.47 -5.18
C ARG A 5 24.75 -0.77 -4.25
N ILE A 6 23.93 -1.72 -4.65
CA ILE A 6 22.85 -2.23 -3.80
C ILE A 6 23.20 -3.66 -3.43
N GLU A 7 23.41 -3.89 -2.13
CA GLU A 7 23.60 -5.23 -1.61
C GLU A 7 22.23 -5.86 -1.36
N ARG A 8 21.95 -6.96 -2.07
CA ARG A 8 20.65 -7.64 -2.02
C ARG A 8 20.79 -9.01 -1.39
N THR A 9 21.23 -9.04 -0.16
CA THR A 9 21.40 -10.28 0.57
C THR A 9 20.13 -10.70 1.29
N ARG A 10 19.39 -9.74 1.81
CA ARG A 10 18.12 -9.97 2.52
C ARG A 10 17.44 -8.64 2.74
N ASP A 11 16.18 -8.70 3.18
CA ASP A 11 15.40 -7.51 3.55
C ASP A 11 15.31 -6.50 2.39
N TYR A 12 14.96 -7.02 1.24
CA TYR A 12 14.73 -6.19 0.05
C TYR A 12 13.44 -6.64 -0.64
N THR A 13 12.89 -5.75 -1.48
CA THR A 13 11.65 -6.01 -2.21
C THR A 13 11.87 -5.85 -3.70
N VAL A 14 11.39 -6.82 -4.48
CA VAL A 14 11.34 -6.71 -5.94
C VAL A 14 9.89 -6.42 -6.31
N MET A 15 9.66 -5.38 -7.09
CA MET A 15 8.31 -4.99 -7.47
C MET A 15 8.27 -4.43 -8.89
N SER A 16 7.08 -4.46 -9.49
CA SER A 16 6.84 -3.84 -10.79
C SER A 16 7.04 -2.33 -10.71
N ASN A 17 7.49 -1.75 -11.81
CA ASN A 17 7.64 -0.30 -11.92
C ASN A 17 6.34 0.40 -12.32
N HIS A 18 5.25 -0.33 -12.53
CA HIS A 18 4.03 0.23 -13.09
C HIS A 18 3.52 1.43 -12.30
N HIS A 19 3.35 1.27 -10.99
CA HIS A 19 2.85 2.36 -10.14
C HIS A 19 3.88 3.47 -9.96
N LEU A 20 5.17 3.13 -9.95
CA LEU A 20 6.23 4.11 -9.78
C LEU A 20 6.31 5.08 -10.97
N ARG A 21 5.94 4.62 -12.16
CA ARG A 21 5.96 5.41 -13.39
C ARG A 21 4.62 6.01 -13.76
N ASN A 22 3.59 5.79 -12.97
CA ASN A 22 2.26 6.33 -13.22
C ASN A 22 2.20 7.80 -12.80
N GLU A 23 2.20 8.68 -13.79
CA GLU A 23 2.22 10.12 -13.56
C GLU A 23 0.95 10.65 -12.87
N LYS A 24 -0.12 9.86 -12.84
CA LYS A 24 -1.38 10.24 -12.21
C LYS A 24 -1.40 9.96 -10.71
N LEU A 25 -0.41 9.25 -10.19
CA LEU A 25 -0.31 8.99 -8.76
C LEU A 25 0.61 10.02 -8.09
N SER A 26 0.25 10.44 -6.88
CA SER A 26 1.12 11.24 -6.04
C SER A 26 2.30 10.41 -5.54
N LEU A 27 3.38 11.06 -5.16
CA LEU A 27 4.52 10.39 -4.53
C LEU A 27 4.11 9.64 -3.27
N LYS A 28 3.18 10.22 -2.51
CA LYS A 28 2.64 9.61 -1.30
C LYS A 28 1.95 8.28 -1.62
N ALA A 29 1.11 8.25 -2.64
CA ALA A 29 0.44 7.02 -3.05
C ALA A 29 1.43 5.99 -3.59
N LYS A 30 2.40 6.41 -4.39
CA LYS A 30 3.46 5.52 -4.88
C LYS A 30 4.27 4.92 -3.74
N GLY A 31 4.63 5.74 -2.77
CA GLY A 31 5.38 5.29 -1.60
C GLY A 31 4.58 4.33 -0.75
N LEU A 32 3.31 4.62 -0.53
CA LEU A 32 2.43 3.75 0.27
C LEU A 32 2.28 2.38 -0.39
N LEU A 33 2.01 2.33 -1.70
CA LEU A 33 1.87 1.04 -2.39
C LEU A 33 3.18 0.25 -2.34
N SER A 34 4.31 0.92 -2.54
CA SER A 34 5.62 0.27 -2.46
C SER A 34 5.87 -0.34 -1.08
N MET A 35 5.50 0.40 -0.03
CA MET A 35 5.59 -0.11 1.34
C MET A 35 4.68 -1.32 1.55
N MET A 36 3.43 -1.25 1.06
CA MET A 36 2.49 -2.37 1.18
C MET A 36 3.03 -3.63 0.51
N LEU A 37 3.67 -3.49 -0.66
CA LEU A 37 4.27 -4.60 -1.37
C LEU A 37 5.47 -5.21 -0.62
N SER A 38 6.08 -4.47 0.28
CA SER A 38 7.22 -4.94 1.07
C SER A 38 6.81 -5.69 2.34
N LEU A 39 5.54 -5.62 2.73
CA LEU A 39 5.06 -6.22 3.97
C LEU A 39 4.79 -7.72 3.78
N PRO A 40 4.79 -8.50 4.87
CA PRO A 40 4.47 -9.94 4.80
C PRO A 40 3.07 -10.18 4.18
N GLU A 41 2.89 -11.33 3.56
CA GLU A 41 1.63 -11.69 2.90
C GLU A 41 0.43 -11.69 3.85
N ASP A 42 0.66 -11.99 5.10
CA ASP A 42 -0.39 -12.03 6.14
C ASP A 42 -0.63 -10.68 6.80
N TRP A 43 0.00 -9.62 6.30
CA TRP A 43 -0.20 -8.28 6.85
C TRP A 43 -1.63 -7.80 6.58
N ASN A 44 -2.25 -7.23 7.61
CA ASN A 44 -3.61 -6.72 7.53
C ASN A 44 -3.60 -5.26 7.05
N TYR A 45 -3.96 -5.04 5.80
CA TYR A 45 -3.91 -3.71 5.17
C TYR A 45 -5.14 -2.88 5.56
N THR A 46 -5.25 -2.49 6.82
CA THR A 46 -6.25 -1.51 7.26
C THR A 46 -5.62 -0.13 7.33
N THR A 47 -6.45 0.90 7.26
CA THR A 47 -5.96 2.28 7.36
C THR A 47 -5.21 2.49 8.69
N ARG A 48 -5.76 1.98 9.78
CA ARG A 48 -5.14 2.10 11.10
C ARG A 48 -3.86 1.30 11.21
N GLY A 49 -3.85 0.08 10.66
CA GLY A 49 -2.67 -0.76 10.68
C GLY A 49 -1.52 -0.13 9.91
N LEU A 50 -1.81 0.44 8.75
CA LEU A 50 -0.81 1.14 7.95
C LEU A 50 -0.32 2.41 8.64
N ALA A 51 -1.21 3.18 9.26
CA ALA A 51 -0.84 4.40 9.96
C ALA A 51 0.09 4.13 11.14
N LYS A 52 0.00 2.97 11.77
CA LYS A 52 0.88 2.58 12.88
C LYS A 52 2.34 2.45 12.49
N ILE A 53 2.61 2.11 11.24
CA ILE A 53 3.98 1.91 10.75
C ILE A 53 4.46 3.04 9.85
N CYS A 54 3.67 4.11 9.76
CA CYS A 54 4.00 5.30 8.98
C CYS A 54 4.09 6.50 9.90
N LYS A 55 4.84 7.51 9.45
CA LYS A 55 4.87 8.80 10.11
C LYS A 55 3.54 9.55 9.96
N GLU A 56 2.89 9.34 8.81
CA GLU A 56 1.64 9.99 8.46
C GLU A 56 0.47 9.48 9.31
N GLY A 57 -0.51 10.34 9.55
CA GLY A 57 -1.71 9.98 10.27
C GLY A 57 -2.74 9.28 9.39
N VAL A 58 -3.84 8.87 10.01
CA VAL A 58 -4.91 8.12 9.38
C VAL A 58 -5.50 8.85 8.15
N ASP A 59 -5.65 10.18 8.24
CA ASP A 59 -6.23 10.96 7.15
C ASP A 59 -5.35 10.96 5.89
N ALA A 60 -4.04 11.12 6.08
CA ALA A 60 -3.09 11.10 4.97
C ALA A 60 -3.02 9.71 4.34
N ILE A 61 -2.97 8.66 5.15
CA ILE A 61 -2.96 7.28 4.67
C ILE A 61 -4.26 6.98 3.93
N GLY A 62 -5.41 7.38 4.49
CA GLY A 62 -6.71 7.20 3.84
C GLY A 62 -6.80 7.89 2.48
N GLY A 63 -6.24 9.10 2.36
CA GLY A 63 -6.19 9.80 1.08
C GLY A 63 -5.36 9.09 0.04
N ALA A 64 -4.19 8.58 0.43
CA ALA A 64 -3.34 7.81 -0.48
C ALA A 64 -4.00 6.51 -0.90
N LEU A 65 -4.68 5.82 0.02
CA LEU A 65 -5.41 4.59 -0.28
C LEU A 65 -6.54 4.85 -1.29
N ARG A 66 -7.26 5.97 -1.17
CA ARG A 66 -8.30 6.33 -2.14
C ARG A 66 -7.72 6.57 -3.53
N GLU A 67 -6.55 7.21 -3.64
CA GLU A 67 -5.87 7.35 -4.92
C GLU A 67 -5.56 6.00 -5.55
N LEU A 68 -5.00 5.08 -4.76
CA LEU A 68 -4.63 3.75 -5.21
C LEU A 68 -5.87 2.93 -5.62
N GLU A 69 -6.95 3.05 -4.87
CA GLU A 69 -8.21 2.39 -5.19
C GLU A 69 -8.77 2.91 -6.52
N THR A 70 -8.81 4.23 -6.71
CA THR A 70 -9.30 4.86 -7.94
C THR A 70 -8.47 4.44 -9.14
N ALA A 71 -7.16 4.29 -8.96
CA ALA A 71 -6.26 3.86 -10.03
C ALA A 71 -6.28 2.35 -10.28
N GLY A 72 -6.97 1.58 -9.46
CA GLY A 72 -7.14 0.14 -9.66
C GLY A 72 -6.05 -0.73 -9.06
N TYR A 73 -5.18 -0.20 -8.22
CA TYR A 73 -4.10 -0.99 -7.61
C TYR A 73 -4.56 -1.77 -6.38
N ILE A 74 -5.61 -1.29 -5.72
CA ILE A 74 -6.14 -1.95 -4.52
C ILE A 74 -7.66 -2.02 -4.61
N VAL A 75 -8.23 -2.97 -3.88
CA VAL A 75 -9.66 -3.16 -3.75
C VAL A 75 -10.03 -3.07 -2.28
N ARG A 76 -11.09 -2.35 -2.00
CA ARG A 76 -11.56 -2.14 -0.63
C ARG A 76 -12.58 -3.20 -0.25
N HIS A 77 -12.38 -3.84 0.91
CA HIS A 77 -13.31 -4.77 1.52
C HIS A 77 -13.74 -4.24 2.88
N GLN A 78 -15.03 -4.24 3.13
CA GLN A 78 -15.56 -3.89 4.44
C GLN A 78 -15.64 -5.14 5.30
N LEU A 79 -15.00 -5.08 6.47
CA LEU A 79 -15.06 -6.15 7.46
C LEU A 79 -16.26 -5.92 8.38
N ARG A 80 -17.00 -6.98 8.67
CA ARG A 80 -18.17 -6.92 9.51
C ARG A 80 -17.98 -7.73 10.78
N ASP A 81 -18.58 -7.25 11.87
CA ASP A 81 -18.60 -7.97 13.13
C ASP A 81 -19.73 -9.01 13.13
N ARG A 82 -19.92 -9.69 14.27
CA ARG A 82 -20.93 -10.73 14.40
C ARG A 82 -22.36 -10.22 14.24
N GLN A 83 -22.60 -8.94 14.49
CA GLN A 83 -23.90 -8.31 14.32
C GLN A 83 -24.11 -7.75 12.91
N GLY A 84 -23.16 -7.95 12.02
CA GLY A 84 -23.24 -7.46 10.65
C GLY A 84 -22.86 -5.98 10.49
N ARG A 85 -22.34 -5.33 11.54
CA ARG A 85 -21.88 -3.95 11.46
C ARG A 85 -20.49 -3.87 10.86
N ILE A 86 -20.20 -2.76 10.17
CA ILE A 86 -18.87 -2.53 9.63
C ILE A 86 -17.91 -2.27 10.78
N SER A 87 -16.97 -3.19 11.00
CA SER A 87 -15.97 -3.07 12.06
C SER A 87 -14.71 -2.36 11.58
N ASP A 88 -14.33 -2.56 10.30
CA ASP A 88 -13.14 -1.96 9.74
C ASP A 88 -13.18 -2.05 8.21
N THR A 89 -12.21 -1.45 7.57
CA THR A 89 -12.03 -1.54 6.11
C THR A 89 -10.65 -2.09 5.82
N GLU A 90 -10.61 -3.17 5.06
CA GLU A 90 -9.38 -3.82 4.62
C GLU A 90 -9.14 -3.53 3.14
N TYR A 91 -7.88 -3.42 2.75
CA TYR A 91 -7.49 -3.22 1.36
C TYR A 91 -6.71 -4.42 0.87
N VAL A 92 -7.04 -4.87 -0.33
CA VAL A 92 -6.41 -6.03 -0.97
C VAL A 92 -5.69 -5.55 -2.22
N LEU A 93 -4.43 -5.96 -2.37
CA LEU A 93 -3.63 -5.60 -3.54
C LEU A 93 -4.16 -6.31 -4.78
N SER A 94 -4.30 -5.56 -5.87
CA SER A 94 -4.70 -6.11 -7.17
C SER A 94 -3.45 -6.43 -7.96
N LEU A 95 -3.20 -7.71 -8.18
CA LEU A 95 -2.01 -8.17 -8.93
C LEU A 95 -2.10 -7.94 -10.43
N ILE A 96 -3.28 -7.56 -10.93
CA ILE A 96 -3.48 -7.30 -12.36
C ILE A 96 -2.64 -6.11 -12.81
N HIS A 97 -2.43 -5.14 -11.93
CA HIS A 97 -1.72 -3.90 -12.25
C HIS A 97 -0.32 -3.82 -11.66
N ILE A 98 0.15 -4.90 -11.06
CA ILE A 98 1.43 -4.89 -10.34
C ILE A 98 2.42 -5.88 -10.94
#